data_79f97d03e490ba2fe7f9b5bdb2da8751
#
_entry.id   79f97d03e490ba2fe7f9b5bdb2da8751
#
_cell.length_a   1.000
_cell.length_b   1.000
_cell.length_c   1.000
_cell.angle_alpha   90.00
_cell.angle_beta   90.00
_cell.angle_gamma   90.00
#
_symmetry.space_group_name_H-M   'P 1'
#
loop_
_entity.id
_entity.type
_entity.pdbx_description
1 polymer ?
#
loop_
_entity_poly.entity_id
_entity_poly.type
_entity_poly.pdbx_seq_one_letter_code
_entity_poly.pdbx_strand_id
1 'polypeptide(L)'
;MNPLSSSKPTPTPDAAADDLAAVRVDRARTELRHGRAILVTDADPTAPLLLAAAVETLGPERLAALTATTGQTPRLLLTAERLQALGWPAASTARSHA
;
A
#
# COMPACT_ATOMS: atom_id res chain seq x y z
N MET A 1 -2.43 -4.71 44.69
CA MET A 1 -2.55 -4.24 44.22
C MET A 1 -2.76 -4.10 43.11
N ASN A 2 -3.13 -3.83 42.56
CA ASN A 2 -3.38 -3.69 41.55
C ASN A 2 -2.88 -3.04 40.74
N PRO A 3 -2.49 -3.05 40.52
CA PRO A 3 -2.01 -2.37 39.79
C PRO A 3 -2.10 -2.24 38.62
N LEU A 4 -2.24 -2.50 38.41
CA LEU A 4 -2.35 -2.43 37.48
C LEU A 4 -2.73 -1.71 36.85
N SER A 5 -2.88 -1.73 36.95
CA SER A 5 -3.62 -1.18 36.32
C SER A 5 -3.46 0.10 35.93
N SER A 6 -3.37 0.57 36.40
CA SER A 6 -3.27 1.83 36.20
C SER A 6 -2.21 2.31 35.41
N SER A 7 -1.38 1.50 35.08
CA SER A 7 -0.19 1.97 34.49
C SER A 7 -0.38 2.48 33.08
N LYS A 8 -1.41 2.07 32.38
CA LYS A 8 -1.57 2.48 30.99
C LYS A 8 -2.86 3.23 30.81
N PRO A 9 -2.81 4.46 30.30
CA PRO A 9 -4.05 5.13 29.93
C PRO A 9 -4.69 4.45 28.73
N THR A 10 -6.00 4.51 28.70
CA THR A 10 -6.73 4.05 27.53
C THR A 10 -6.44 4.98 26.36
N PRO A 11 -6.02 4.46 25.21
CA PRO A 11 -5.76 5.33 24.06
C PRO A 11 -7.05 5.97 23.57
N THR A 12 -6.92 7.16 23.01
CA THR A 12 -8.03 7.81 22.38
C THR A 12 -8.40 7.05 21.12
N PRO A 13 -9.63 7.20 20.61
CA PRO A 13 -10.00 6.55 19.36
C PRO A 13 -9.08 6.92 18.20
N ASP A 14 -8.62 8.17 18.14
CA ASP A 14 -7.71 8.60 17.08
C ASP A 14 -6.35 7.90 17.19
N ALA A 15 -5.83 7.79 18.40
CA ALA A 15 -4.56 7.11 18.60
C ALA A 15 -4.66 5.62 18.26
N ALA A 16 -5.77 4.99 18.60
CA ALA A 16 -5.97 3.59 18.27
C ALA A 16 -6.09 3.39 16.76
N ALA A 17 -6.75 4.30 16.06
CA ALA A 17 -6.85 4.24 14.61
C ALA A 17 -5.50 4.42 13.95
N ASP A 18 -4.68 5.34 14.46
CA ASP A 18 -3.34 5.56 13.93
C ASP A 18 -2.45 4.34 14.14
N ASP A 19 -2.53 3.71 15.32
CA ASP A 19 -1.77 2.50 15.60
C ASP A 19 -2.17 1.37 14.66
N LEU A 20 -3.45 1.21 14.41
CA LEU A 20 -3.93 0.18 13.50
C LEU A 20 -3.47 0.45 12.08
N ALA A 21 -3.52 1.70 11.65
CA ALA A 21 -3.04 2.07 10.33
C ALA A 21 -1.56 1.76 10.17
N ALA A 22 -0.75 2.06 11.19
CA ALA A 22 0.67 1.77 11.16
C ALA A 22 0.93 0.28 11.05
N VAL A 23 0.17 -0.54 11.78
CA VAL A 23 0.31 -1.99 11.70
C VAL A 23 -0.05 -2.50 10.31
N ARG A 24 -1.10 -1.96 9.72
CA ARG A 24 -1.53 -2.36 8.37
C ARG A 24 -0.48 -2.01 7.32
N VAL A 25 0.10 -0.83 7.44
CA VAL A 25 1.16 -0.41 6.51
C VAL A 25 2.37 -1.32 6.66
N ASP A 26 2.75 -1.63 7.88
CA ASP A 26 3.89 -2.51 8.12
C ASP A 26 3.67 -3.90 7.53
N ARG A 27 2.47 -4.43 7.68
CA ARG A 27 2.11 -5.71 7.08
C ARG A 27 2.16 -5.65 5.56
N ALA A 28 1.64 -4.58 4.99
CA ALA A 28 1.66 -4.41 3.54
C ALA A 28 3.08 -4.39 3.02
N ARG A 29 3.96 -3.66 3.68
CA ARG A 29 5.37 -3.61 3.29
C ARG A 29 6.02 -4.99 3.35
N THR A 30 5.72 -5.76 4.39
CA THR A 30 6.23 -7.10 4.53
C THR A 30 5.73 -8.01 3.41
N GLU A 31 4.45 -7.95 3.10
CA GLU A 31 3.87 -8.74 2.03
C GLU A 31 4.49 -8.40 0.68
N LEU A 32 4.62 -7.12 0.40
CA LEU A 32 5.25 -6.67 -0.85
C LEU A 32 6.70 -7.15 -0.95
N ARG A 33 7.42 -7.09 0.16
CA ARG A 33 8.82 -7.52 0.20
C ARG A 33 8.97 -9.00 -0.09
N HIS A 34 7.97 -9.79 0.32
CA HIS A 34 7.95 -11.22 0.07
C HIS A 34 7.36 -11.61 -1.28
N GLY A 35 7.09 -10.64 -2.11
CA GLY A 35 6.60 -10.91 -3.46
C GLY A 35 5.10 -11.16 -3.54
N ARG A 36 4.36 -10.81 -2.52
CA ARG A 36 2.91 -10.98 -2.52
C ARG A 36 2.22 -9.70 -2.94
N ALA A 37 1.09 -9.85 -3.59
CA ALA A 37 0.25 -8.71 -3.92
C ALA A 37 -0.57 -8.32 -2.71
N ILE A 38 -0.88 -7.05 -2.61
CA ILE A 38 -1.75 -6.54 -1.55
C ILE A 38 -2.97 -5.87 -2.16
N LEU A 39 -4.05 -5.85 -1.40
CA LEU A 39 -5.26 -5.15 -1.78
C LEU A 39 -5.34 -3.84 -1.02
N VAL A 40 -5.40 -2.75 -1.75
CA VAL A 40 -5.51 -1.42 -1.16
C VAL A 40 -6.96 -1.00 -1.22
N THR A 41 -7.51 -0.67 -0.06
CA THR A 41 -8.91 -0.27 0.06
C THR A 41 -8.98 1.15 0.60
N ASP A 42 -10.08 1.80 0.30
CA ASP A 42 -10.36 3.14 0.78
C ASP A 42 -11.47 3.09 1.81
N ALA A 43 -11.54 4.10 2.66
CA ALA A 43 -12.64 4.22 3.61
C ALA A 43 -13.97 4.46 2.89
N ASP A 44 -13.93 5.06 1.72
CA ASP A 44 -15.11 5.27 0.89
C ASP A 44 -15.46 3.96 0.20
N PRO A 45 -16.63 3.37 0.48
CA PRO A 45 -17.00 2.09 -0.13
C PRO A 45 -17.22 2.17 -1.63
N THR A 46 -17.36 3.37 -2.20
CA THR A 46 -17.53 3.52 -3.63
C THR A 46 -16.20 3.64 -4.37
N ALA A 47 -15.09 3.81 -3.64
CA ALA A 47 -13.78 3.89 -4.27
C ALA A 47 -13.38 2.54 -4.84
N PRO A 48 -12.67 2.52 -5.98
CA PRO A 48 -12.22 1.26 -6.55
C PRO A 48 -11.18 0.58 -5.67
N LEU A 49 -11.18 -0.75 -5.71
CA LEU A 49 -10.15 -1.54 -5.06
C LEU A 49 -8.91 -1.55 -5.94
N LEU A 50 -7.75 -1.48 -5.31
CA LEU A 50 -6.49 -1.54 -6.03
C LEU A 50 -5.71 -2.77 -5.61
N LEU A 51 -5.17 -3.48 -6.58
CA LEU A 51 -4.28 -4.60 -6.34
C LEU A 51 -2.87 -4.14 -6.67
N ALA A 52 -1.96 -4.23 -5.71
CA ALA A 52 -0.61 -3.71 -5.86
C ALA A 52 0.43 -4.80 -5.59
N ALA A 53 1.54 -4.72 -6.30
CA ALA A 53 2.66 -5.62 -6.12
C ALA A 53 3.96 -4.85 -6.32
N ALA A 54 5.02 -5.32 -5.67
CA ALA A 54 6.33 -4.67 -5.79
C ALA A 54 6.99 -5.09 -7.10
N VAL A 55 7.48 -4.12 -7.84
CA VAL A 55 8.13 -4.38 -9.12
C VAL A 55 9.35 -5.27 -8.98
N GLU A 56 10.09 -5.10 -7.89
CA GLU A 56 11.32 -5.85 -7.67
C GLU A 56 11.11 -7.36 -7.58
N THR A 57 9.91 -7.76 -7.17
CA THR A 57 9.59 -9.17 -6.98
C THR A 57 8.60 -9.69 -8.01
N LEU A 58 8.20 -8.84 -8.94
CA LEU A 58 7.16 -9.16 -9.89
C LEU A 58 7.78 -9.70 -11.18
N GLY A 59 7.66 -10.99 -11.40
CA GLY A 59 8.09 -11.58 -12.65
C GLY A 59 7.01 -11.46 -13.73
N PRO A 60 7.36 -11.71 -15.00
CA PRO A 60 6.41 -11.58 -16.10
C PRO A 60 5.20 -12.51 -15.97
N GLU A 61 5.40 -13.71 -15.45
CA GLU A 61 4.29 -14.65 -15.28
C GLU A 61 3.30 -14.13 -14.26
N ARG A 62 3.81 -13.57 -13.16
CA ARG A 62 2.97 -13.05 -12.11
C ARG A 62 2.23 -11.80 -12.56
N LEU A 63 2.91 -10.96 -13.34
CA LEU A 63 2.28 -9.79 -13.92
C LEU A 63 1.13 -10.20 -14.83
N ALA A 64 1.35 -11.21 -15.66
CA ALA A 64 0.31 -11.72 -16.54
C ALA A 64 -0.87 -12.27 -15.73
N ALA A 65 -0.61 -12.96 -14.63
CA ALA A 65 -1.65 -13.49 -13.78
C ALA A 65 -2.47 -12.37 -13.12
N LEU A 66 -1.81 -11.32 -12.66
CA LEU A 66 -2.51 -10.19 -12.08
C LEU A 66 -3.36 -9.46 -13.10
N THR A 67 -2.83 -9.28 -14.29
CA THR A 67 -3.58 -8.66 -15.39
C THR A 67 -4.82 -9.48 -15.75
N ALA A 68 -4.68 -10.79 -15.82
CA ALA A 68 -5.80 -11.67 -16.10
C ALA A 68 -6.85 -11.63 -14.98
N THR A 69 -6.40 -11.57 -13.73
CA THR A 69 -7.30 -11.54 -12.59
C THR A 69 -8.10 -10.25 -12.54
N THR A 70 -7.46 -9.12 -12.80
CA THR A 70 -8.12 -7.82 -12.71
C THR A 70 -8.83 -7.43 -13.99
N GLY A 71 -8.42 -7.98 -15.14
CA GLY A 71 -8.92 -7.55 -16.42
C GLY A 71 -8.48 -6.14 -16.80
N GLN A 72 -7.45 -5.63 -16.16
CA GLN A 72 -7.01 -4.24 -16.34
C GLN A 72 -5.53 -4.16 -16.65
N THR A 73 -5.16 -3.14 -17.40
CA THR A 73 -3.77 -2.84 -17.68
C THR A 73 -3.10 -2.32 -16.41
N PRO A 74 -1.98 -2.89 -15.98
CA PRO A 74 -1.30 -2.41 -14.80
C PRO A 74 -0.68 -1.03 -15.02
N ARG A 75 -0.52 -0.31 -13.93
CA ARG A 75 0.12 1.00 -13.90
C ARG A 75 1.32 0.94 -13.00
N LEU A 76 2.33 1.70 -13.34
CA LEU A 76 3.53 1.81 -12.53
C LEU A 76 3.41 3.03 -11.63
N LEU A 77 3.58 2.81 -10.34
CA LEU A 77 3.54 3.88 -9.36
C LEU A 77 4.95 4.08 -8.80
N LEU A 78 5.45 5.29 -8.89
CA LEU A 78 6.76 5.66 -8.40
C LEU A 78 6.69 6.97 -7.64
N THR A 79 7.62 7.17 -6.72
CA THR A 79 7.74 8.48 -6.07
C THR A 79 8.31 9.49 -7.06
N ALA A 80 8.06 10.76 -6.79
CA ALA A 80 8.60 11.83 -7.64
C ALA A 80 10.13 11.80 -7.66
N GLU A 81 10.74 11.53 -6.50
CA GLU A 81 12.19 11.44 -6.42
C GLU A 81 12.74 10.32 -7.29
N ARG A 82 12.06 9.19 -7.31
CA ARG A 82 12.50 8.06 -8.11
C ARG A 82 12.38 8.37 -9.60
N LEU A 83 11.32 9.04 -9.98
CA LEU A 83 11.13 9.45 -11.37
C LEU A 83 12.21 10.42 -11.81
N GLN A 84 12.58 11.37 -10.95
CA GLN A 84 13.67 12.28 -11.25
C GLN A 84 14.99 11.55 -11.41
N ALA A 85 15.26 10.59 -10.54
CA ALA A 85 16.48 9.80 -10.62
C ALA A 85 16.56 9.01 -11.93
N LEU A 86 15.41 8.60 -12.45
CA LEU A 86 15.34 7.88 -13.72
C LEU A 86 15.32 8.78 -14.95
N GLY A 87 15.27 10.09 -14.73
CA GLY A 87 15.22 11.04 -15.82
C GLY A 87 13.87 11.21 -16.48
N TRP A 88 12.82 10.78 -15.82
CA TRP A 88 11.46 10.87 -16.36
C TRP A 88 10.84 12.20 -15.97
N PRO A 89 9.88 12.71 -16.78
CA PRO A 89 9.22 13.97 -16.45
C PRO A 89 8.42 13.84 -15.16
N ALA A 90 8.68 14.77 -14.24
CA ALA A 90 7.99 14.74 -12.96
C ALA A 90 6.54 15.20 -13.06
N ALA A 91 6.22 15.97 -14.06
CA ALA A 91 4.90 16.57 -14.17
C ALA A 91 3.77 15.56 -14.25
N SER A 92 4.04 14.37 -14.78
CA SER A 92 3.02 13.36 -14.94
C SER A 92 2.81 12.54 -13.69
N THR A 93 3.59 12.77 -12.65
CA THR A 93 3.59 11.90 -11.48
C THR A 93 2.50 12.19 -10.50
N ALA A 94 1.95 13.37 -10.53
CA ALA A 94 0.98 13.77 -9.52
C ALA A 94 -0.30 12.99 -9.59
N ARG A 95 -0.50 12.22 -10.65
CA ARG A 95 -1.74 11.49 -10.84
C ARG A 95 -1.48 10.09 -11.24
N SER A 96 -2.37 9.26 -10.82
CA SER A 96 -2.40 7.89 -11.25
C SER A 96 -3.05 7.83 -12.61
N HIS A 97 -2.31 7.51 -13.62
CA HIS A 97 -2.84 7.41 -14.96
C HIS A 97 -2.85 5.97 -15.43
N ALA A 98 -3.81 5.70 -16.23
CA ALA A 98 -3.86 4.41 -16.88
C ALA A 98 -2.81 4.36 -17.98
#